data_89ef3319a969e4c6f5073a87ae9e14d5
#
_entry.id   89ef3319a969e4c6f5073a87ae9e14d5
#
_cell.length_a   1.000
_cell.length_b   1.000
_cell.length_c   1.000
_cell.angle_alpha   90.00
_cell.angle_beta   90.00
_cell.angle_gamma   90.00
#
_symmetry.space_group_name_H-M   'P 1'
#
loop_
_entity.id
_entity.type
_entity.pdbx_description
1 polymer ?
#
loop_
_entity_poly.entity_id
_entity_poly.type
_entity_poly.pdbx_seq_one_letter_code
_entity_poly.pdbx_strand_id
1 'polypeptide(L)'
;MARRRNAARPSCAEWLGMAFLVAGMLLTCRPVALRAQDQRLAQPEARVRKPSSARQTASTGEALPLPGYTIAPGDLLDVYVVAVPELSRRYRVGPSGRITLPMLDHPIQAQGLTPDQLSEAIGQGLHRQGLITHPDVLVSVESSPRNSIVVTGSVARPGVYPAYGPTRIVAILSLAGGLSPDAGSTAIVMRGAKAMQWLEASDAPGAGNDPSRPPRIVKVPIRHLLDTGDEPQNLALYPGDEVDVPRAGVVYVVGAVHRAGGFALTGEASELTVLQAIALAGNVTRTAMLKNAMIIRQNPARSAGRKQIRVNLKEILAGKASDRSLSPGDFLFVPDSTGKQVLARALAAATSVAIYRAPL
;
A
#
# COMPACT_ATOMS: atom_id res chain seq x y z
N MET A 1 66.11 12.16 -34.55
CA MET A 1 65.86 13.39 -35.29
C MET A 1 64.52 13.98 -34.88
N ALA A 2 64.61 15.18 -34.35
CA ALA A 2 63.51 15.93 -33.74
C ALA A 2 62.57 16.57 -34.76
N ARG A 3 61.30 16.71 -34.40
CA ARG A 3 60.52 17.94 -34.72
C ARG A 3 59.35 18.10 -33.77
N ARG A 4 59.51 19.02 -32.84
CA ARG A 4 58.44 19.67 -32.08
C ARG A 4 57.57 20.49 -33.03
N ARG A 5 56.26 20.50 -32.82
CA ARG A 5 55.40 21.62 -33.28
C ARG A 5 54.50 22.09 -32.15
N ASN A 6 54.67 23.37 -31.90
CA ASN A 6 54.03 24.22 -30.91
C ASN A 6 52.49 24.24 -30.98
N ALA A 7 51.87 24.17 -29.81
CA ALA A 7 50.49 24.58 -29.61
C ALA A 7 50.47 26.11 -29.38
N ALA A 8 49.81 26.86 -30.22
CA ALA A 8 49.53 28.27 -30.04
C ALA A 8 48.41 28.48 -29.04
N ARG A 9 48.64 29.32 -28.04
CA ARG A 9 47.65 29.85 -27.10
C ARG A 9 46.86 30.96 -27.80
N PRO A 10 45.51 31.04 -27.67
CA PRO A 10 44.75 32.22 -28.11
C PRO A 10 44.95 33.36 -27.09
N SER A 11 45.12 34.56 -27.66
CA SER A 11 45.43 35.82 -26.98
C SER A 11 44.20 36.43 -26.29
N CYS A 12 44.47 37.16 -25.20
CA CYS A 12 43.57 37.92 -24.32
C CYS A 12 42.86 39.13 -24.96
N ALA A 13 42.36 39.07 -26.18
CA ALA A 13 41.76 40.24 -26.88
C ALA A 13 40.25 40.17 -27.13
N GLU A 14 39.55 39.12 -26.77
CA GLU A 14 38.10 38.99 -27.07
C GLU A 14 37.12 39.16 -25.89
N TRP A 15 37.64 39.63 -24.72
CA TRP A 15 36.76 39.81 -23.53
C TRP A 15 36.39 41.28 -23.24
N LEU A 16 36.63 42.23 -24.12
CA LEU A 16 36.31 43.66 -23.92
C LEU A 16 35.10 44.18 -24.72
N GLY A 17 34.36 43.33 -25.42
CA GLY A 17 33.24 43.74 -26.29
C GLY A 17 31.84 43.62 -25.66
N MET A 18 31.63 43.05 -24.49
CA MET A 18 30.29 42.75 -23.94
C MET A 18 29.89 43.52 -22.68
N ALA A 19 30.63 44.55 -22.31
CA ALA A 19 30.39 45.34 -21.07
C ALA A 19 29.77 46.73 -21.31
N PHE A 20 29.32 47.06 -22.50
CA PHE A 20 28.79 48.43 -22.83
C PHE A 20 27.31 48.50 -23.26
N LEU A 21 26.51 47.49 -23.04
CA LEU A 21 25.07 47.50 -23.45
C LEU A 21 24.06 47.38 -22.30
N VAL A 22 24.47 47.59 -21.04
CA VAL A 22 23.56 47.56 -19.86
C VAL A 22 23.46 48.93 -19.14
N ALA A 23 24.11 50.00 -19.65
CA ALA A 23 24.11 51.31 -18.98
C ALA A 23 23.18 52.36 -19.63
N GLY A 24 22.19 51.99 -20.45
CA GLY A 24 21.38 52.95 -21.20
C GLY A 24 19.88 52.94 -20.92
N MET A 25 19.36 52.31 -19.87
CA MET A 25 17.91 52.22 -19.65
C MET A 25 17.46 52.54 -18.22
N LEU A 26 18.04 53.59 -17.63
CA LEU A 26 17.66 54.10 -16.30
C LEU A 26 17.58 55.62 -16.31
N LEU A 27 16.62 56.18 -17.10
CA LEU A 27 16.24 57.59 -16.90
C LEU A 27 14.92 57.84 -17.66
N THR A 28 13.79 57.52 -17.08
CA THR A 28 12.49 58.22 -17.20
C THR A 28 11.44 57.56 -16.32
N CYS A 29 11.54 57.79 -14.98
CA CYS A 29 10.38 57.58 -14.14
C CYS A 29 10.05 58.91 -13.46
N ARG A 30 9.09 59.67 -14.04
CA ARG A 30 8.50 60.83 -13.44
C ARG A 30 7.63 60.39 -12.22
N PRO A 31 7.68 61.05 -11.07
CA PRO A 31 6.77 60.77 -9.98
C PRO A 31 5.41 61.41 -10.30
N VAL A 32 4.38 60.59 -10.47
CA VAL A 32 2.98 61.03 -10.42
C VAL A 32 2.61 61.22 -8.97
N ALA A 33 2.41 62.50 -8.58
CA ALA A 33 1.87 62.86 -7.28
C ALA A 33 0.43 62.34 -7.17
N LEU A 34 0.19 61.35 -6.37
CA LEU A 34 -1.15 60.89 -6.00
C LEU A 34 -1.66 61.78 -4.87
N ARG A 35 -2.68 62.52 -5.20
CA ARG A 35 -3.48 63.40 -4.34
C ARG A 35 -4.21 62.54 -3.31
N ALA A 36 -3.93 62.77 -2.05
CA ALA A 36 -4.64 62.17 -0.94
C ALA A 36 -6.13 62.63 -1.00
N GLN A 37 -7.03 61.69 -1.20
CA GLN A 37 -8.45 61.85 -0.90
C GLN A 37 -8.76 61.10 0.39
N ASP A 38 -9.04 61.87 1.39
CA ASP A 38 -9.54 61.49 2.69
C ASP A 38 -10.94 60.84 2.51
N GLN A 39 -11.03 59.54 2.55
CA GLN A 39 -12.30 58.83 2.72
C GLN A 39 -12.19 58.02 4.02
N ARG A 40 -12.69 58.68 5.10
CA ARG A 40 -13.09 57.97 6.30
C ARG A 40 -14.23 57.01 5.94
N LEU A 41 -13.89 55.72 5.80
CA LEU A 41 -14.88 54.66 5.79
C LEU A 41 -14.57 53.72 6.99
N ALA A 42 -15.65 53.55 7.76
CA ALA A 42 -15.75 52.79 8.97
C ALA A 42 -14.98 51.45 8.90
N GLN A 43 -14.09 51.26 9.86
CA GLN A 43 -13.50 49.95 10.13
C GLN A 43 -14.59 49.09 10.78
N PRO A 44 -14.93 47.90 10.21
CA PRO A 44 -15.59 46.89 11.01
C PRO A 44 -14.53 46.27 11.93
N GLU A 45 -14.76 46.39 13.22
CA GLU A 45 -13.99 45.69 14.24
C GLU A 45 -13.90 44.22 13.91
N ALA A 46 -12.78 43.80 13.36
CA ALA A 46 -12.41 42.39 13.27
C ALA A 46 -12.23 41.89 14.71
N ARG A 47 -13.29 41.30 15.26
CA ARG A 47 -13.17 40.41 16.41
C ARG A 47 -12.05 39.43 16.14
N VAL A 48 -10.91 39.66 16.75
CA VAL A 48 -9.84 38.71 16.89
C VAL A 48 -10.44 37.50 17.61
N ARG A 49 -10.94 36.53 16.87
CA ARG A 49 -11.16 35.17 17.39
C ARG A 49 -9.79 34.69 17.80
N LYS A 50 -9.53 34.64 19.12
CA LYS A 50 -8.45 33.83 19.68
C LYS A 50 -8.51 32.48 18.97
N PRO A 51 -7.39 31.97 18.44
CA PRO A 51 -7.36 30.59 18.00
C PRO A 51 -7.69 29.78 19.25
N SER A 52 -8.86 29.18 19.25
CA SER A 52 -9.17 28.06 20.13
C SER A 52 -8.01 27.10 19.95
N SER A 53 -7.22 26.90 20.99
CA SER A 53 -6.26 25.84 21.07
C SER A 53 -7.06 24.55 20.89
N ALA A 54 -7.24 24.14 19.61
CA ALA A 54 -7.54 22.77 19.29
C ALA A 54 -6.36 21.99 19.87
N ARG A 55 -6.54 21.51 21.09
CA ARG A 55 -5.78 20.42 21.63
C ARG A 55 -5.80 19.36 20.54
N GLN A 56 -4.74 19.28 19.79
CA GLN A 56 -4.39 18.06 19.07
C GLN A 56 -4.17 17.02 20.17
N THR A 57 -5.25 16.43 20.62
CA THR A 57 -5.19 15.12 21.21
C THR A 57 -4.67 14.26 20.06
N ALA A 58 -3.36 13.99 20.10
CA ALA A 58 -2.83 12.81 19.50
C ALA A 58 -3.70 11.68 20.05
N SER A 59 -4.67 11.25 19.27
CA SER A 59 -5.38 10.01 19.52
C SER A 59 -4.34 8.92 19.26
N THR A 60 -3.55 8.64 20.28
CA THR A 60 -3.06 7.28 20.50
C THR A 60 -4.34 6.46 20.38
N GLY A 61 -4.45 5.69 19.29
CA GLY A 61 -5.66 4.95 18.97
C GLY A 61 -5.99 3.97 20.09
N GLU A 62 -6.65 4.49 21.09
CA GLU A 62 -7.33 3.76 22.13
C GLU A 62 -8.53 3.12 21.44
N ALA A 63 -8.30 1.90 20.94
CA ALA A 63 -9.35 1.08 20.36
C ALA A 63 -10.34 0.79 21.48
N LEU A 64 -11.39 1.63 21.55
CA LEU A 64 -12.54 1.34 22.40
C LEU A 64 -13.02 -0.07 22.07
N PRO A 65 -13.13 -0.96 23.05
CA PRO A 65 -13.60 -2.31 22.82
C PRO A 65 -14.99 -2.23 22.21
N LEU A 66 -15.14 -2.79 21.02
CA LEU A 66 -16.43 -2.89 20.36
C LEU A 66 -17.38 -3.70 21.24
N PRO A 67 -18.66 -3.34 21.33
CA PRO A 67 -19.64 -4.10 22.08
C PRO A 67 -19.68 -5.56 21.54
N GLY A 68 -19.30 -6.52 22.41
CA GLY A 68 -19.25 -7.94 22.08
C GLY A 68 -17.85 -8.58 22.13
N TYR A 69 -16.77 -7.80 22.33
CA TYR A 69 -15.45 -8.41 22.51
C TYR A 69 -15.38 -9.16 23.84
N THR A 70 -14.95 -10.42 23.78
CA THR A 70 -14.66 -11.25 24.97
C THR A 70 -13.20 -11.63 25.00
N ILE A 71 -12.59 -11.46 26.18
CA ILE A 71 -11.18 -11.77 26.42
C ILE A 71 -10.92 -13.26 26.22
N ALA A 72 -9.79 -13.57 25.59
CA ALA A 72 -9.38 -14.94 25.28
C ALA A 72 -7.96 -15.25 25.82
N PRO A 73 -7.62 -16.53 25.99
CA PRO A 73 -6.27 -16.94 26.34
C PRO A 73 -5.24 -16.43 25.33
N GLY A 74 -4.14 -15.86 25.82
CA GLY A 74 -3.08 -15.27 25.02
C GLY A 74 -3.20 -13.76 24.82
N ASP A 75 -4.34 -13.15 25.13
CA ASP A 75 -4.52 -11.70 25.03
C ASP A 75 -3.57 -10.96 25.98
N LEU A 76 -3.08 -9.83 25.53
CA LEU A 76 -2.31 -8.89 26.32
C LEU A 76 -3.23 -7.74 26.73
N LEU A 77 -3.43 -7.62 28.03
CA LEU A 77 -4.29 -6.62 28.64
C LEU A 77 -3.42 -5.54 29.28
N ASP A 78 -3.79 -4.30 29.10
CA ASP A 78 -3.25 -3.18 29.87
C ASP A 78 -4.25 -2.85 30.97
N VAL A 79 -3.81 -3.06 32.22
CA VAL A 79 -4.63 -2.81 33.42
C VAL A 79 -4.10 -1.58 34.12
N TYR A 80 -4.97 -0.62 34.32
CA TYR A 80 -4.66 0.61 35.06
C TYR A 80 -5.51 0.69 36.34
N VAL A 81 -4.86 0.84 37.49
CA VAL A 81 -5.51 0.98 38.81
C VAL A 81 -5.15 2.35 39.38
N VAL A 82 -6.15 3.23 39.53
CA VAL A 82 -5.93 4.64 39.86
C VAL A 82 -5.15 4.87 41.14
N ALA A 83 -5.36 4.09 42.17
CA ALA A 83 -4.72 4.31 43.46
C ALA A 83 -3.44 3.48 43.70
N VAL A 84 -3.09 2.53 42.82
CA VAL A 84 -1.98 1.59 43.00
C VAL A 84 -1.19 1.42 41.71
N PRO A 85 -0.15 2.27 41.49
CA PRO A 85 0.67 2.20 40.28
C PRO A 85 1.38 0.85 40.09
N GLU A 86 1.66 0.12 41.15
CA GLU A 86 2.32 -1.19 41.14
C GLU A 86 1.48 -2.27 40.45
N LEU A 87 0.16 -2.09 40.42
CA LEU A 87 -0.78 -2.94 39.69
C LEU A 87 -1.03 -2.49 38.26
N SER A 88 -0.66 -1.23 37.93
CA SER A 88 -0.87 -0.63 36.61
C SER A 88 0.21 -1.08 35.66
N ARG A 89 -0.02 -2.20 34.97
CA ARG A 89 0.89 -2.79 33.97
C ARG A 89 0.18 -3.77 33.06
N ARG A 90 0.93 -4.30 32.13
CA ARG A 90 0.47 -5.28 31.15
C ARG A 90 0.40 -6.68 31.73
N TYR A 91 -0.71 -7.35 31.53
CA TYR A 91 -0.95 -8.72 31.95
C TYR A 91 -1.33 -9.58 30.76
N ARG A 92 -0.67 -10.73 30.62
CA ARG A 92 -1.04 -11.71 29.61
C ARG A 92 -2.03 -12.70 30.17
N VAL A 93 -3.13 -12.95 29.46
CA VAL A 93 -4.09 -13.99 29.83
C VAL A 93 -3.43 -15.36 29.62
N GLY A 94 -3.31 -16.13 30.70
CA GLY A 94 -2.72 -17.46 30.69
C GLY A 94 -3.53 -18.47 29.85
N PRO A 95 -2.96 -19.64 29.56
CA PRO A 95 -3.66 -20.69 28.82
C PRO A 95 -4.91 -21.21 29.53
N SER A 96 -4.98 -21.08 30.84
CA SER A 96 -6.17 -21.38 31.66
C SER A 96 -7.26 -20.31 31.60
N GLY A 97 -7.06 -19.24 30.83
CA GLY A 97 -7.99 -18.12 30.74
C GLY A 97 -7.96 -17.16 31.93
N ARG A 98 -6.93 -17.25 32.76
CA ARG A 98 -6.79 -16.45 34.00
C ARG A 98 -5.63 -15.47 33.92
N ILE A 99 -5.76 -14.37 34.66
CA ILE A 99 -4.68 -13.42 34.93
C ILE A 99 -4.29 -13.46 36.38
N THR A 100 -2.99 -13.28 36.66
CA THR A 100 -2.47 -13.20 38.02
C THR A 100 -1.99 -11.78 38.26
N LEU A 101 -2.65 -11.10 39.21
CA LEU A 101 -2.23 -9.78 39.64
C LEU A 101 -1.39 -9.94 40.92
N PRO A 102 -0.31 -9.18 41.10
CA PRO A 102 0.37 -9.06 42.37
C PRO A 102 -0.63 -8.61 43.44
N MET A 103 -0.38 -9.00 44.68
CA MET A 103 -1.21 -8.64 45.82
C MET A 103 -2.60 -9.30 45.87
N LEU A 104 -3.00 -10.06 44.86
CA LEU A 104 -4.21 -10.89 44.92
C LEU A 104 -3.83 -12.37 45.16
N ASP A 105 -4.45 -12.98 46.13
CA ASP A 105 -4.16 -14.38 46.52
C ASP A 105 -4.58 -15.40 45.47
N HIS A 106 -5.56 -15.04 44.65
CA HIS A 106 -6.11 -15.94 43.65
C HIS A 106 -6.12 -15.31 42.23
N PRO A 107 -5.77 -16.09 41.19
CA PRO A 107 -5.88 -15.66 39.83
C PRO A 107 -7.35 -15.35 39.44
N ILE A 108 -7.57 -14.25 38.72
CA ILE A 108 -8.89 -13.82 38.25
C ILE A 108 -9.19 -14.48 36.93
N GLN A 109 -10.42 -15.00 36.76
CA GLN A 109 -10.92 -15.48 35.48
C GLN A 109 -11.14 -14.31 34.55
N ALA A 110 -10.41 -14.28 33.40
CA ALA A 110 -10.51 -13.23 32.39
C ALA A 110 -11.21 -13.75 31.14
N GLN A 111 -11.01 -15.02 30.80
CA GLN A 111 -11.60 -15.60 29.59
C GLN A 111 -13.13 -15.56 29.63
N GLY A 112 -13.71 -15.07 28.52
CA GLY A 112 -15.17 -14.98 28.35
C GLY A 112 -15.78 -13.70 28.93
N LEU A 113 -15.03 -12.91 29.69
CA LEU A 113 -15.46 -11.60 30.18
C LEU A 113 -15.18 -10.52 29.15
N THR A 114 -15.98 -9.46 29.17
CA THR A 114 -15.62 -8.21 28.49
C THR A 114 -14.56 -7.45 29.30
N PRO A 115 -13.81 -6.50 28.71
CA PRO A 115 -12.87 -5.66 29.46
C PRO A 115 -13.52 -4.97 30.68
N ASP A 116 -14.75 -4.48 30.51
CA ASP A 116 -15.50 -3.83 31.60
C ASP A 116 -15.86 -4.79 32.73
N GLN A 117 -16.30 -6.01 32.38
CA GLN A 117 -16.59 -7.06 33.36
C GLN A 117 -15.33 -7.51 34.08
N LEU A 118 -14.18 -7.54 33.38
CA LEU A 118 -12.91 -7.86 34.02
C LEU A 118 -12.45 -6.72 34.93
N SER A 119 -12.65 -5.47 34.56
CA SER A 119 -12.39 -4.30 35.42
C SER A 119 -13.15 -4.43 36.75
N GLU A 120 -14.43 -4.75 36.65
CA GLU A 120 -15.29 -4.94 37.84
C GLU A 120 -14.81 -6.14 38.68
N ALA A 121 -14.45 -7.28 38.06
CA ALA A 121 -13.96 -8.46 38.77
C ALA A 121 -12.63 -8.20 39.50
N ILE A 122 -11.71 -7.42 38.90
CA ILE A 122 -10.47 -6.98 39.55
C ILE A 122 -10.81 -6.04 40.71
N GLY A 123 -11.66 -5.06 40.50
CA GLY A 123 -12.10 -4.14 41.56
C GLY A 123 -12.70 -4.86 42.76
N GLN A 124 -13.60 -5.81 42.54
CA GLN A 124 -14.18 -6.63 43.58
C GLN A 124 -13.12 -7.48 44.31
N GLY A 125 -12.09 -7.99 43.59
CA GLY A 125 -10.97 -8.71 44.16
C GLY A 125 -10.17 -7.85 45.15
N LEU A 126 -9.81 -6.65 44.74
CA LEU A 126 -9.04 -5.67 45.54
C LEU A 126 -9.81 -5.20 46.76
N HIS A 127 -11.11 -4.97 46.61
CA HIS A 127 -11.99 -4.59 47.74
C HIS A 127 -12.14 -5.72 48.77
N ARG A 128 -12.38 -6.95 48.35
CA ARG A 128 -12.55 -8.11 49.25
C ARG A 128 -11.32 -8.39 50.09
N GLN A 129 -10.13 -8.10 49.59
CA GLN A 129 -8.89 -8.25 50.35
C GLN A 129 -8.54 -7.02 51.21
N GLY A 130 -9.40 -6.01 51.18
CA GLY A 130 -9.18 -4.78 51.99
C GLY A 130 -8.03 -3.91 51.50
N LEU A 131 -7.55 -4.14 50.28
CA LEU A 131 -6.44 -3.38 49.70
C LEU A 131 -6.87 -1.97 49.31
N ILE A 132 -8.07 -1.83 48.75
CA ILE A 132 -8.64 -0.56 48.31
C ILE A 132 -10.13 -0.53 48.64
N THR A 133 -10.60 0.55 49.25
CA THR A 133 -12.02 0.72 49.59
C THR A 133 -12.91 0.98 48.40
N HIS A 134 -12.43 1.79 47.45
CA HIS A 134 -13.11 2.12 46.18
C HIS A 134 -12.12 2.00 45.02
N PRO A 135 -11.90 0.77 44.52
CA PRO A 135 -10.98 0.55 43.43
C PRO A 135 -11.59 1.05 42.10
N ASP A 136 -10.87 1.95 41.42
CA ASP A 136 -11.18 2.38 40.07
C ASP A 136 -10.16 1.70 39.16
N VAL A 137 -10.65 0.76 38.33
CA VAL A 137 -9.83 -0.11 37.49
C VAL A 137 -10.28 0.04 36.05
N LEU A 138 -9.33 0.33 35.17
CA LEU A 138 -9.54 0.37 33.73
C LEU A 138 -8.77 -0.81 33.10
N VAL A 139 -9.45 -1.59 32.28
CA VAL A 139 -8.85 -2.66 31.50
C VAL A 139 -9.01 -2.36 30.02
N SER A 140 -7.91 -2.33 29.29
CA SER A 140 -7.91 -2.24 27.83
C SER A 140 -7.16 -3.44 27.21
N VAL A 141 -7.54 -3.81 25.99
CA VAL A 141 -6.87 -4.90 25.25
C VAL A 141 -5.83 -4.30 24.35
N GLU A 142 -4.55 -4.53 24.65
CA GLU A 142 -3.45 -4.02 23.83
C GLU A 142 -3.22 -4.87 22.58
N SER A 143 -3.27 -6.20 22.73
CA SER A 143 -3.17 -7.11 21.58
C SER A 143 -3.87 -8.44 21.86
N SER A 144 -4.43 -9.03 20.80
CA SER A 144 -5.07 -10.33 20.84
C SER A 144 -4.60 -11.18 19.66
N PRO A 145 -3.83 -12.24 19.88
CA PRO A 145 -3.38 -13.13 18.82
C PRO A 145 -4.53 -13.80 18.05
N ARG A 146 -5.69 -13.92 18.70
CA ARG A 146 -6.87 -14.53 18.11
C ARG A 146 -7.75 -13.56 17.33
N ASN A 147 -7.66 -12.27 17.65
CA ASN A 147 -8.43 -11.21 17.00
C ASN A 147 -7.50 -10.32 16.22
N SER A 148 -6.98 -10.87 15.14
CA SER A 148 -6.05 -10.18 14.25
C SER A 148 -6.36 -10.53 12.80
N ILE A 149 -5.95 -9.62 11.92
CA ILE A 149 -5.92 -9.79 10.48
C ILE A 149 -4.45 -9.90 10.08
N VAL A 150 -4.14 -10.89 9.26
CA VAL A 150 -2.79 -11.09 8.74
C VAL A 150 -2.69 -10.36 7.41
N VAL A 151 -1.68 -9.51 7.24
CA VAL A 151 -1.41 -8.80 5.97
C VAL A 151 -0.06 -9.24 5.44
N THR A 152 -0.07 -9.80 4.23
CA THR A 152 1.11 -10.35 3.57
C THR A 152 1.34 -9.73 2.19
N GLY A 153 2.47 -10.02 1.58
CA GLY A 153 2.79 -9.59 0.21
C GLY A 153 3.35 -8.17 0.09
N SER A 154 3.02 -7.48 -1.00
CA SER A 154 3.59 -6.18 -1.37
C SER A 154 2.89 -5.01 -0.70
N VAL A 155 3.02 -4.92 0.61
CA VAL A 155 2.64 -3.77 1.45
C VAL A 155 3.88 -3.20 2.11
N ALA A 156 3.83 -1.95 2.59
CA ALA A 156 4.98 -1.31 3.22
C ALA A 156 5.43 -2.04 4.49
N ARG A 157 4.50 -2.54 5.29
CA ARG A 157 4.76 -3.26 6.53
C ARG A 157 3.88 -4.51 6.61
N PRO A 158 4.30 -5.65 6.06
CA PRO A 158 3.58 -6.91 6.24
C PRO A 158 3.65 -7.33 7.71
N GLY A 159 2.55 -7.93 8.21
CA GLY A 159 2.48 -8.32 9.62
C GLY A 159 1.08 -8.70 10.08
N VAL A 160 0.94 -8.80 11.40
CA VAL A 160 -0.32 -9.15 12.08
C VAL A 160 -0.88 -7.88 12.71
N TYR A 161 -2.09 -7.52 12.33
CA TYR A 161 -2.78 -6.31 12.78
C TYR A 161 -3.96 -6.66 13.69
N PRO A 162 -4.08 -6.03 14.87
CA PRO A 162 -5.21 -6.29 15.74
C PRO A 162 -6.51 -5.82 15.10
N ALA A 163 -7.55 -6.63 15.21
CA ALA A 163 -8.89 -6.33 14.73
C ALA A 163 -9.92 -6.81 15.76
N TYR A 164 -10.52 -5.88 16.47
CA TYR A 164 -11.50 -6.18 17.54
C TYR A 164 -12.93 -6.29 17.01
N GLY A 165 -13.13 -6.23 15.70
CA GLY A 165 -14.40 -6.32 15.02
C GLY A 165 -14.27 -6.11 13.51
N PRO A 166 -15.40 -5.90 12.80
CA PRO A 166 -15.37 -5.63 11.36
C PRO A 166 -14.52 -4.39 11.06
N THR A 167 -13.51 -4.55 10.25
CA THR A 167 -12.61 -3.46 9.85
C THR A 167 -12.54 -3.39 8.33
N ARG A 168 -12.55 -2.21 7.75
CA ARG A 168 -12.47 -2.04 6.29
C ARG A 168 -11.06 -2.33 5.78
N ILE A 169 -10.96 -2.95 4.58
CA ILE A 169 -9.67 -3.31 3.98
C ILE A 169 -8.75 -2.08 3.81
N VAL A 170 -9.30 -0.91 3.45
CA VAL A 170 -8.53 0.33 3.32
C VAL A 170 -7.89 0.74 4.66
N ALA A 171 -8.61 0.59 5.77
CA ALA A 171 -8.10 0.92 7.10
C ALA A 171 -6.91 0.01 7.47
N ILE A 172 -7.01 -1.29 7.22
CA ILE A 172 -5.93 -2.25 7.49
C ILE A 172 -4.72 -1.98 6.60
N LEU A 173 -4.93 -1.71 5.30
CA LEU A 173 -3.84 -1.36 4.39
C LEU A 173 -3.17 -0.04 4.81
N SER A 174 -3.92 0.93 5.31
CA SER A 174 -3.37 2.18 5.86
C SER A 174 -2.52 1.93 7.10
N LEU A 175 -2.96 1.07 8.02
CA LEU A 175 -2.15 0.63 9.16
C LEU A 175 -0.88 -0.09 8.73
N ALA A 176 -0.93 -0.86 7.64
CA ALA A 176 0.23 -1.51 7.04
C ALA A 176 1.17 -0.52 6.30
N GLY A 177 0.88 0.78 6.33
CA GLY A 177 1.68 1.82 5.69
C GLY A 177 1.41 1.99 4.20
N GLY A 178 0.33 1.40 3.68
CA GLY A 178 -0.04 1.45 2.27
C GLY A 178 0.59 0.36 1.43
N LEU A 179 0.40 0.48 0.12
CA LEU A 179 0.94 -0.46 -0.86
C LEU A 179 2.42 -0.17 -1.16
N SER A 180 3.18 -1.23 -1.39
CA SER A 180 4.54 -1.13 -1.92
C SER A 180 4.52 -0.67 -3.38
N PRO A 181 5.59 -0.01 -3.91
CA PRO A 181 5.65 0.41 -5.31
C PRO A 181 5.50 -0.73 -6.32
N ASP A 182 5.85 -1.94 -5.92
CA ASP A 182 5.75 -3.16 -6.72
C ASP A 182 4.44 -3.94 -6.50
N ALA A 183 3.49 -3.37 -5.76
CA ALA A 183 2.20 -4.00 -5.49
C ALA A 183 1.34 -4.14 -6.74
N GLY A 184 0.65 -5.27 -6.84
CA GLY A 184 -0.38 -5.50 -7.85
C GLY A 184 -1.62 -4.64 -7.62
N SER A 185 -2.54 -4.69 -8.58
CA SER A 185 -3.79 -3.92 -8.53
C SER A 185 -4.89 -4.59 -7.70
N THR A 186 -4.71 -5.86 -7.31
CA THR A 186 -5.75 -6.67 -6.66
C THR A 186 -5.19 -7.31 -5.40
N ALA A 187 -5.89 -7.17 -4.28
CA ALA A 187 -5.65 -7.95 -3.08
C ALA A 187 -6.49 -9.23 -3.09
N ILE A 188 -5.96 -10.26 -2.48
CA ILE A 188 -6.62 -11.54 -2.28
C ILE A 188 -6.92 -11.66 -0.79
N VAL A 189 -8.21 -11.68 -0.44
CA VAL A 189 -8.66 -11.87 0.93
C VAL A 189 -9.06 -13.33 1.11
N MET A 190 -8.40 -14.02 2.00
CA MET A 190 -8.74 -15.39 2.40
C MET A 190 -9.49 -15.36 3.73
N ARG A 191 -10.75 -15.82 3.71
CA ARG A 191 -11.60 -15.86 4.89
C ARG A 191 -11.23 -17.08 5.73
N GLY A 192 -10.73 -16.84 6.94
CA GLY A 192 -10.48 -17.89 7.90
C GLY A 192 -11.79 -18.45 8.51
N ALA A 193 -11.71 -19.62 9.15
CA ALA A 193 -12.87 -20.24 9.81
C ALA A 193 -13.55 -19.31 10.83
N LYS A 194 -12.75 -18.50 11.53
CA LYS A 194 -13.23 -17.54 12.52
C LYS A 194 -13.98 -16.36 11.87
N ALA A 195 -13.44 -15.83 10.77
CA ALA A 195 -14.10 -14.80 9.99
C ALA A 195 -15.43 -15.27 9.41
N MET A 196 -15.52 -16.55 9.03
CA MET A 196 -16.77 -17.17 8.59
C MET A 196 -17.82 -17.23 9.71
N GLN A 197 -17.43 -17.53 10.94
CA GLN A 197 -18.35 -17.49 12.10
C GLN A 197 -18.92 -16.09 12.34
N TRP A 198 -18.11 -15.04 12.18
CA TRP A 198 -18.57 -13.66 12.27
C TRP A 198 -19.58 -13.30 11.20
N LEU A 199 -19.36 -13.75 9.96
CA LEU A 199 -20.27 -13.53 8.84
C LEU A 199 -21.60 -14.26 9.05
N GLU A 200 -21.55 -15.50 9.52
CA GLU A 200 -22.75 -16.32 9.79
C GLU A 200 -23.56 -15.78 10.97
N ALA A 201 -22.90 -15.22 11.98
CA ALA A 201 -23.58 -14.56 13.10
C ALA A 201 -24.28 -13.26 12.69
N SER A 202 -23.82 -12.61 11.59
CA SER A 202 -24.40 -11.36 11.08
C SER A 202 -25.54 -11.58 10.08
N ASP A 203 -25.59 -12.72 9.37
CA ASP A 203 -26.45 -12.87 8.18
C ASP A 203 -27.61 -13.88 8.30
N ALA A 204 -27.67 -14.81 9.26
CA ALA A 204 -28.86 -15.63 9.51
C ALA A 204 -28.64 -16.72 10.59
N PRO A 205 -29.67 -17.10 11.34
CA PRO A 205 -29.70 -18.30 12.19
C PRO A 205 -29.85 -19.54 11.31
N GLY A 206 -28.77 -20.30 11.08
CA GLY A 206 -28.93 -21.63 10.45
C GLY A 206 -27.79 -22.18 9.60
N ALA A 207 -26.74 -21.44 9.30
CA ALA A 207 -25.58 -21.97 8.58
C ALA A 207 -24.60 -22.62 9.57
N GLY A 208 -24.70 -23.93 9.75
CA GLY A 208 -23.91 -24.69 10.71
C GLY A 208 -22.40 -24.54 10.53
N ASN A 209 -21.70 -24.53 11.63
CA ASN A 209 -20.23 -24.56 11.72
C ASN A 209 -19.70 -25.85 11.12
N ASP A 210 -19.37 -25.85 9.84
CA ASP A 210 -18.60 -26.91 9.20
C ASP A 210 -17.11 -26.49 9.15
N PRO A 211 -16.24 -27.01 10.04
CA PRO A 211 -14.82 -26.67 10.07
C PRO A 211 -14.05 -27.17 8.84
N SER A 212 -14.66 -28.00 7.99
CA SER A 212 -14.08 -28.51 6.75
C SER A 212 -14.36 -27.60 5.54
N ARG A 213 -15.16 -26.55 5.69
CA ARG A 213 -15.46 -25.62 4.61
C ARG A 213 -14.20 -24.84 4.21
N PRO A 214 -13.79 -24.90 2.94
CA PRO A 214 -12.60 -24.19 2.51
C PRO A 214 -12.77 -22.66 2.69
N PRO A 215 -11.72 -21.93 3.02
CA PRO A 215 -11.80 -20.49 3.20
C PRO A 215 -12.27 -19.83 1.92
N ARG A 216 -13.22 -18.90 2.03
CA ARG A 216 -13.69 -18.13 0.88
C ARG A 216 -12.63 -17.16 0.43
N ILE A 217 -12.24 -17.24 -0.83
CA ILE A 217 -11.29 -16.32 -1.44
C ILE A 217 -12.05 -15.19 -2.13
N VAL A 218 -11.77 -13.95 -1.76
CA VAL A 218 -12.35 -12.74 -2.34
C VAL A 218 -11.23 -11.91 -2.96
N LYS A 219 -11.38 -11.55 -4.23
CA LYS A 219 -10.45 -10.64 -4.91
C LYS A 219 -11.00 -9.22 -4.87
N VAL A 220 -10.20 -8.28 -4.38
CA VAL A 220 -10.58 -6.87 -4.22
C VAL A 220 -9.64 -6.02 -5.07
N PRO A 221 -10.15 -5.19 -6.00
CA PRO A 221 -9.35 -4.28 -6.82
C PRO A 221 -8.90 -3.08 -5.97
N ILE A 222 -7.83 -3.26 -5.19
CA ILE A 222 -7.38 -2.31 -4.18
C ILE A 222 -6.89 -0.98 -4.76
N ARG A 223 -6.31 -0.99 -5.95
CA ARG A 223 -5.82 0.23 -6.57
C ARG A 223 -6.97 1.14 -6.98
N HIS A 224 -7.96 0.60 -7.66
CA HIS A 224 -9.18 1.33 -7.97
C HIS A 224 -9.88 1.85 -6.71
N LEU A 225 -9.97 1.01 -5.68
CA LEU A 225 -10.55 1.38 -4.39
C LEU A 225 -9.81 2.54 -3.70
N LEU A 226 -8.47 2.55 -3.74
CA LEU A 226 -7.67 3.62 -3.14
C LEU A 226 -7.74 4.93 -3.93
N ASP A 227 -7.89 4.86 -5.26
CA ASP A 227 -7.94 6.03 -6.14
C ASP A 227 -9.33 6.68 -6.16
N THR A 228 -10.41 5.89 -6.10
CA THR A 228 -11.80 6.37 -6.19
C THR A 228 -12.51 6.49 -4.84
N GLY A 229 -12.05 5.77 -3.82
CA GLY A 229 -12.74 5.68 -2.53
C GLY A 229 -14.07 4.92 -2.58
N ASP A 230 -14.24 4.02 -3.56
CA ASP A 230 -15.50 3.30 -3.82
C ASP A 230 -15.91 2.43 -2.62
N GLU A 231 -16.90 2.91 -1.83
CA GLU A 231 -17.35 2.25 -0.62
C GLU A 231 -17.89 0.83 -0.83
N PRO A 232 -18.66 0.50 -1.89
CA PRO A 232 -19.14 -0.85 -2.12
C PRO A 232 -18.04 -1.90 -2.27
N GLN A 233 -16.86 -1.50 -2.78
CA GLN A 233 -15.70 -2.38 -2.94
C GLN A 233 -14.81 -2.42 -1.70
N ASN A 234 -15.04 -1.54 -0.73
CA ASN A 234 -14.31 -1.48 0.53
C ASN A 234 -14.74 -2.61 1.46
N LEU A 235 -14.21 -3.80 1.20
CA LEU A 235 -14.58 -5.04 1.85
C LEU A 235 -14.40 -4.96 3.37
N ALA A 236 -15.42 -5.39 4.13
CA ALA A 236 -15.29 -5.60 5.56
C ALA A 236 -14.46 -6.87 5.82
N LEU A 237 -13.38 -6.71 6.57
CA LEU A 237 -12.52 -7.77 7.08
C LEU A 237 -12.91 -8.10 8.51
N TYR A 238 -12.76 -9.35 8.87
CA TYR A 238 -13.07 -9.87 10.20
C TYR A 238 -11.83 -10.49 10.84
N PRO A 239 -11.78 -10.59 12.17
CA PRO A 239 -10.72 -11.31 12.86
C PRO A 239 -10.53 -12.72 12.30
N GLY A 240 -9.29 -13.07 11.94
CA GLY A 240 -8.95 -14.33 11.30
C GLY A 240 -8.90 -14.29 9.77
N ASP A 241 -9.19 -13.14 9.15
CA ASP A 241 -8.94 -12.94 7.71
C ASP A 241 -7.44 -12.79 7.43
N GLU A 242 -7.04 -13.25 6.26
CA GLU A 242 -5.71 -13.01 5.71
C GLU A 242 -5.85 -12.20 4.41
N VAL A 243 -5.09 -11.10 4.33
CA VAL A 243 -5.04 -10.21 3.17
C VAL A 243 -3.68 -10.37 2.53
N ASP A 244 -3.63 -10.96 1.34
CA ASP A 244 -2.42 -11.06 0.54
C ASP A 244 -2.46 -10.05 -0.62
N VAL A 245 -1.42 -9.22 -0.71
CA VAL A 245 -1.23 -8.29 -1.82
C VAL A 245 -0.10 -8.80 -2.70
N PRO A 246 -0.41 -9.52 -3.78
CA PRO A 246 0.62 -10.07 -4.65
C PRO A 246 1.40 -8.93 -5.33
N ARG A 247 2.61 -9.24 -5.76
CA ARG A 247 3.38 -8.31 -6.60
C ARG A 247 2.72 -8.12 -7.95
N ALA A 248 2.90 -6.92 -8.52
CA ALA A 248 2.49 -6.62 -9.88
C ALA A 248 3.16 -7.58 -10.85
N GLY A 249 2.40 -8.12 -11.78
CA GLY A 249 2.96 -8.90 -12.87
C GLY A 249 3.92 -8.05 -13.70
N VAL A 250 4.83 -8.70 -14.42
CA VAL A 250 5.80 -8.03 -15.30
C VAL A 250 5.58 -8.49 -16.73
N VAL A 251 5.57 -7.54 -17.66
CA VAL A 251 5.61 -7.77 -19.11
C VAL A 251 6.99 -7.37 -19.61
N TYR A 252 7.54 -8.15 -20.52
CA TYR A 252 8.86 -7.90 -21.09
C TYR A 252 8.73 -7.37 -22.51
N VAL A 253 9.34 -6.21 -22.79
CA VAL A 253 9.43 -5.65 -24.14
C VAL A 253 10.86 -5.75 -24.61
N VAL A 254 11.06 -6.41 -25.76
CA VAL A 254 12.37 -6.71 -26.32
C VAL A 254 12.44 -6.46 -27.81
N GLY A 255 13.64 -6.20 -28.32
CA GLY A 255 13.91 -5.96 -29.75
C GLY A 255 14.07 -4.49 -30.10
N ALA A 256 13.47 -4.05 -31.21
CA ALA A 256 13.65 -2.71 -31.78
C ALA A 256 12.80 -1.64 -31.05
N VAL A 257 13.07 -1.44 -29.77
CA VAL A 257 12.50 -0.40 -28.90
C VAL A 257 13.64 0.40 -28.25
N HIS A 258 13.38 1.63 -27.81
CA HIS A 258 14.42 2.47 -27.20
C HIS A 258 14.84 1.97 -25.83
N ARG A 259 13.92 1.42 -25.04
CA ARG A 259 14.15 0.92 -23.68
C ARG A 259 13.62 -0.50 -23.55
N ALA A 260 14.42 -1.47 -23.98
CA ALA A 260 14.08 -2.87 -23.76
C ALA A 260 14.18 -3.22 -22.28
N GLY A 261 13.23 -4.00 -21.77
CA GLY A 261 13.23 -4.38 -20.34
C GLY A 261 11.89 -4.94 -19.86
N GLY A 262 11.79 -5.15 -18.54
CA GLY A 262 10.57 -5.56 -17.85
C GLY A 262 9.79 -4.34 -17.35
N PHE A 263 8.50 -4.34 -17.58
CA PHE A 263 7.57 -3.29 -17.14
C PHE A 263 6.51 -3.89 -16.23
N ALA A 264 6.39 -3.35 -15.03
CA ALA A 264 5.41 -3.83 -14.06
C ALA A 264 3.99 -3.38 -14.42
N LEU A 265 3.01 -4.26 -14.21
CA LEU A 265 1.59 -4.00 -14.42
C LEU A 265 1.01 -3.30 -13.18
N THR A 266 1.39 -2.06 -12.96
CA THR A 266 0.98 -1.27 -11.79
C THR A 266 -0.26 -0.41 -12.03
N GLY A 267 -0.86 -0.45 -13.22
CA GLY A 267 -2.08 0.30 -13.55
C GLY A 267 -3.35 -0.23 -12.89
N GLU A 268 -4.45 0.53 -12.97
CA GLU A 268 -5.78 0.14 -12.48
C GLU A 268 -6.29 -1.17 -13.13
N ALA A 269 -6.10 -1.30 -14.43
CA ALA A 269 -6.32 -2.57 -15.11
C ALA A 269 -5.11 -3.47 -14.87
N SER A 270 -5.33 -4.68 -14.38
CA SER A 270 -4.29 -5.74 -14.26
C SER A 270 -3.70 -6.13 -15.62
N GLU A 271 -4.00 -5.39 -16.66
CA GLU A 271 -3.67 -5.63 -18.06
C GLU A 271 -3.04 -4.38 -18.67
N LEU A 272 -1.90 -4.57 -19.28
CA LEU A 272 -1.21 -3.56 -20.08
C LEU A 272 -1.47 -3.84 -21.54
N THR A 273 -1.83 -2.82 -22.33
CA THR A 273 -1.99 -3.00 -23.77
C THR A 273 -0.66 -2.95 -24.51
N VAL A 274 -0.62 -3.45 -25.73
CA VAL A 274 0.59 -3.43 -26.57
C VAL A 274 1.07 -1.99 -26.80
N LEU A 275 0.17 -1.04 -27.05
CA LEU A 275 0.54 0.36 -27.22
C LEU A 275 1.11 0.98 -25.96
N GLN A 276 0.50 0.71 -24.81
CA GLN A 276 1.01 1.18 -23.53
C GLN A 276 2.39 0.62 -23.23
N ALA A 277 2.61 -0.69 -23.50
CA ALA A 277 3.91 -1.32 -23.31
C ALA A 277 5.00 -0.69 -24.19
N ILE A 278 4.67 -0.37 -25.45
CA ILE A 278 5.58 0.32 -26.37
C ILE A 278 5.86 1.74 -25.90
N ALA A 279 4.84 2.47 -25.44
CA ALA A 279 5.01 3.81 -24.90
C ALA A 279 5.94 3.82 -23.67
N LEU A 280 5.77 2.86 -22.73
CA LEU A 280 6.66 2.67 -21.58
C LEU A 280 8.08 2.31 -22.00
N ALA A 281 8.24 1.54 -23.09
CA ALA A 281 9.53 1.21 -23.69
C ALA A 281 10.18 2.38 -24.46
N GLY A 282 9.61 3.58 -24.39
CA GLY A 282 10.13 4.78 -25.06
C GLY A 282 9.92 4.80 -26.57
N ASN A 283 8.90 4.10 -27.05
CA ASN A 283 8.57 3.89 -28.47
C ASN A 283 9.50 2.91 -29.21
N VAL A 284 9.11 2.61 -30.44
CA VAL A 284 9.88 1.75 -31.36
C VAL A 284 11.00 2.54 -32.02
N THR A 285 12.10 1.88 -32.38
CA THR A 285 13.19 2.46 -33.15
C THR A 285 12.80 2.66 -34.62
N ARG A 286 13.55 3.50 -35.36
CA ARG A 286 13.32 3.74 -36.80
C ARG A 286 13.44 2.50 -37.68
N THR A 287 14.21 1.51 -37.21
CA THR A 287 14.48 0.24 -37.92
C THR A 287 13.47 -0.85 -37.58
N ALA A 288 12.50 -0.59 -36.72
CA ALA A 288 11.53 -1.55 -36.24
C ALA A 288 10.58 -2.03 -37.34
N MET A 289 10.38 -3.35 -37.42
CA MET A 289 9.44 -3.99 -38.35
C MET A 289 8.04 -4.07 -37.71
N LEU A 290 7.26 -3.00 -37.80
CA LEU A 290 5.96 -2.84 -37.15
C LEU A 290 4.92 -3.90 -37.53
N LYS A 291 5.02 -4.48 -38.74
CA LYS A 291 4.07 -5.51 -39.20
C LYS A 291 4.31 -6.89 -38.59
N ASN A 292 5.50 -7.13 -38.05
CA ASN A 292 5.98 -8.46 -37.64
C ASN A 292 6.23 -8.57 -36.14
N ALA A 293 5.67 -7.68 -35.34
CA ALA A 293 5.74 -7.81 -33.90
C ALA A 293 4.98 -9.05 -33.42
N MET A 294 5.41 -9.62 -32.30
CA MET A 294 4.78 -10.82 -31.77
C MET A 294 4.74 -10.80 -30.25
N ILE A 295 3.66 -11.33 -29.69
CA ILE A 295 3.54 -11.62 -28.27
C ILE A 295 3.88 -13.09 -28.09
N ILE A 296 4.83 -13.37 -27.20
CA ILE A 296 5.21 -14.72 -26.80
C ILE A 296 4.66 -14.96 -25.39
N ARG A 297 3.67 -15.82 -25.29
CA ARG A 297 2.97 -16.16 -24.05
C ARG A 297 3.30 -17.60 -23.65
N GLN A 298 3.58 -17.83 -22.37
CA GLN A 298 3.69 -19.18 -21.84
C GLN A 298 2.32 -19.87 -21.87
N ASN A 299 2.28 -21.11 -22.32
CA ASN A 299 1.05 -21.91 -22.27
C ASN A 299 1.07 -22.75 -21.00
N PRO A 300 0.21 -22.47 -20.00
CA PRO A 300 0.19 -23.21 -18.74
C PRO A 300 -0.22 -24.69 -18.91
N ALA A 301 -0.91 -25.01 -20.02
CA ALA A 301 -1.37 -26.38 -20.29
C ALA A 301 -0.29 -27.30 -20.90
N ARG A 302 0.88 -26.77 -21.26
CA ARG A 302 2.00 -27.55 -21.83
C ARG A 302 3.31 -27.08 -21.20
N SER A 303 3.99 -27.95 -20.49
CA SER A 303 5.24 -27.68 -19.75
C SER A 303 6.39 -27.06 -20.58
N ALA A 304 6.31 -27.08 -21.91
CA ALA A 304 7.30 -26.51 -22.83
C ALA A 304 6.70 -25.71 -23.99
N GLY A 305 5.39 -25.43 -23.98
CA GLY A 305 4.70 -24.77 -25.09
C GLY A 305 4.63 -23.25 -24.92
N ARG A 306 5.19 -22.49 -25.90
CA ARG A 306 4.99 -21.05 -26.02
C ARG A 306 4.02 -20.77 -27.16
N LYS A 307 3.00 -19.94 -26.89
CA LYS A 307 2.07 -19.46 -27.92
C LYS A 307 2.64 -18.17 -28.49
N GLN A 308 2.84 -18.14 -29.82
CA GLN A 308 3.22 -16.94 -30.53
C GLN A 308 1.97 -16.30 -31.15
N ILE A 309 1.72 -15.04 -30.85
CA ILE A 309 0.59 -14.25 -31.36
C ILE A 309 1.18 -13.11 -32.17
N ARG A 310 0.97 -13.10 -33.48
CA ARG A 310 1.42 -12.03 -34.37
C ARG A 310 0.59 -10.76 -34.10
N VAL A 311 1.25 -9.60 -34.10
CA VAL A 311 0.66 -8.30 -33.85
C VAL A 311 1.15 -7.32 -34.92
N ASN A 312 0.23 -6.70 -35.63
CA ASN A 312 0.57 -5.65 -36.59
C ASN A 312 0.50 -4.27 -35.90
N LEU A 313 1.63 -3.81 -35.37
CA LEU A 313 1.73 -2.52 -34.68
C LEU A 313 1.36 -1.34 -35.60
N LYS A 314 1.61 -1.45 -36.92
CA LYS A 314 1.26 -0.40 -37.88
C LYS A 314 -0.26 -0.19 -38.00
N GLU A 315 -1.04 -1.25 -37.94
CA GLU A 315 -2.50 -1.19 -37.97
C GLU A 315 -3.09 -0.71 -36.64
N ILE A 316 -2.51 -1.15 -35.54
CA ILE A 316 -2.93 -0.71 -34.20
C ILE A 316 -2.66 0.79 -34.03
N LEU A 317 -1.45 1.26 -34.38
CA LEU A 317 -1.10 2.69 -34.36
C LEU A 317 -1.96 3.55 -35.29
N ALA A 318 -2.43 2.98 -36.40
CA ALA A 318 -3.33 3.64 -37.32
C ALA A 318 -4.82 3.56 -36.92
N GLY A 319 -5.15 2.94 -35.78
CA GLY A 319 -6.53 2.72 -35.32
C GLY A 319 -7.34 1.71 -36.16
N LYS A 320 -6.68 0.94 -37.04
CA LYS A 320 -7.31 -0.04 -37.94
C LYS A 320 -7.46 -1.42 -37.35
N ALA A 321 -6.74 -1.73 -36.25
CA ALA A 321 -6.83 -2.97 -35.51
C ALA A 321 -6.99 -2.66 -34.02
N SER A 322 -7.67 -3.55 -33.29
CA SER A 322 -7.83 -3.43 -31.85
C SER A 322 -6.49 -3.61 -31.14
N ASP A 323 -6.25 -2.78 -30.13
CA ASP A 323 -5.10 -2.93 -29.24
C ASP A 323 -5.29 -4.18 -28.38
N ARG A 324 -4.24 -4.98 -28.24
CA ARG A 324 -4.29 -6.25 -27.49
C ARG A 324 -3.75 -6.09 -26.10
N SER A 325 -4.40 -6.74 -25.14
CA SER A 325 -3.92 -6.82 -23.77
C SER A 325 -2.78 -7.85 -23.64
N LEU A 326 -1.81 -7.47 -22.82
CA LEU A 326 -0.67 -8.31 -22.41
C LEU A 326 -0.94 -8.85 -21.01
N SER A 327 -0.67 -10.13 -20.83
CA SER A 327 -0.80 -10.79 -19.52
C SER A 327 0.56 -10.82 -18.80
N PRO A 328 0.57 -10.96 -17.46
CA PRO A 328 1.80 -11.15 -16.71
C PRO A 328 2.66 -12.28 -17.28
N GLY A 329 3.94 -11.98 -17.48
CA GLY A 329 4.89 -12.93 -18.07
C GLY A 329 4.95 -12.97 -19.60
N ASP A 330 4.15 -12.13 -20.30
CA ASP A 330 4.23 -12.04 -21.75
C ASP A 330 5.52 -11.32 -22.19
N PHE A 331 6.05 -11.74 -23.33
CA PHE A 331 7.15 -11.08 -24.03
C PHE A 331 6.59 -10.42 -25.30
N LEU A 332 6.67 -9.10 -25.39
CA LEU A 332 6.42 -8.37 -26.61
C LEU A 332 7.74 -8.21 -27.37
N PHE A 333 7.88 -8.93 -28.47
CA PHE A 333 9.05 -8.87 -29.35
C PHE A 333 8.76 -7.98 -30.57
N VAL A 334 9.59 -6.95 -30.76
CA VAL A 334 9.55 -6.07 -31.93
C VAL A 334 10.80 -6.34 -32.77
N PRO A 335 10.70 -7.02 -33.93
CA PRO A 335 11.87 -7.34 -34.74
C PRO A 335 12.45 -6.10 -35.41
N ASP A 336 13.76 -6.12 -35.67
CA ASP A 336 14.50 -5.15 -36.46
C ASP A 336 14.60 -5.57 -37.92
N SER A 337 14.73 -4.62 -38.83
CA SER A 337 14.92 -4.85 -40.27
C SER A 337 16.19 -5.63 -40.63
N THR A 338 17.20 -5.57 -39.74
CA THR A 338 18.51 -6.27 -39.92
C THR A 338 18.56 -7.68 -39.31
N GLY A 339 17.44 -8.20 -38.76
CA GLY A 339 17.64 -9.20 -37.75
C GLY A 339 16.96 -10.55 -37.85
N LYS A 340 17.35 -11.45 -38.74
CA LYS A 340 17.14 -12.89 -38.49
C LYS A 340 17.95 -13.42 -37.30
N GLN A 341 19.05 -12.77 -36.91
CA GLN A 341 19.90 -13.14 -35.77
C GLN A 341 19.37 -12.71 -34.40
N VAL A 342 18.53 -11.67 -34.32
CA VAL A 342 18.05 -11.11 -33.05
C VAL A 342 16.98 -11.99 -32.39
N LEU A 343 16.17 -12.69 -33.18
CA LEU A 343 15.15 -13.60 -32.64
C LEU A 343 15.76 -14.75 -31.83
N ALA A 344 16.86 -15.33 -32.33
CA ALA A 344 17.56 -16.38 -31.60
C ALA A 344 18.20 -15.90 -30.31
N ARG A 345 18.73 -14.65 -30.28
CA ARG A 345 19.28 -14.02 -29.07
C ARG A 345 18.20 -13.62 -28.07
N ALA A 346 17.07 -13.08 -28.52
CA ALA A 346 15.95 -12.70 -27.65
C ALA A 346 15.31 -13.94 -26.97
N LEU A 347 15.19 -15.04 -27.70
CA LEU A 347 14.71 -16.32 -27.15
C LEU A 347 15.71 -16.93 -26.15
N ALA A 348 17.01 -16.81 -26.39
CA ALA A 348 18.04 -17.26 -25.46
C ALA A 348 18.07 -16.40 -24.16
N ALA A 349 17.90 -15.08 -24.27
CA ALA A 349 17.81 -14.20 -23.11
C ALA A 349 16.56 -14.47 -22.25
N ALA A 350 15.43 -14.79 -22.89
CA ALA A 350 14.21 -15.14 -22.19
C ALA A 350 14.31 -16.46 -21.40
N THR A 351 15.17 -17.39 -21.83
CA THR A 351 15.44 -18.63 -21.09
C THR A 351 16.33 -18.40 -19.88
N SER A 352 17.27 -17.46 -19.93
CA SER A 352 18.17 -17.16 -18.79
C SER A 352 17.47 -16.43 -17.64
N VAL A 353 16.47 -15.60 -17.92
CA VAL A 353 15.68 -14.89 -16.88
C VAL A 353 14.77 -15.86 -16.11
N ALA A 354 14.31 -16.94 -16.74
CA ALA A 354 13.49 -17.95 -16.07
C ALA A 354 14.28 -18.79 -15.04
N ILE A 355 15.59 -18.93 -15.20
CA ILE A 355 16.46 -19.71 -14.31
C ILE A 355 16.78 -18.93 -13.02
N TYR A 356 16.78 -17.58 -13.05
CA TYR A 356 17.06 -16.76 -11.86
C TYR A 356 15.88 -16.63 -10.88
N ARG A 357 14.74 -17.26 -11.16
CA ARG A 357 13.52 -17.20 -10.33
C ARG A 357 13.18 -18.50 -9.61
N ALA A 358 14.11 -19.43 -9.48
CA ALA A 358 13.95 -20.55 -8.55
C ALA A 358 14.19 -20.01 -7.12
N PRO A 359 13.20 -20.09 -6.23
CA PRO A 359 13.44 -19.78 -4.82
C PRO A 359 14.32 -20.90 -4.24
N LEU A 360 15.37 -20.48 -3.52
CA LEU A 360 16.02 -21.30 -2.52
C LEU A 360 15.15 -21.39 -1.29
#